data_b67cb80d43cbad8b55f2a4847ccca844
#
_entry.id   b67cb80d43cbad8b55f2a4847ccca844
#
_cell.length_a   1.000
_cell.length_b   1.000
_cell.length_c   1.000
_cell.angle_alpha   90.00
_cell.angle_beta   90.00
_cell.angle_gamma   90.00
#
_symmetry.space_group_name_H-M   'P 1'
#
loop_
_entity.id
_entity.type
_entity.pdbx_description
1 polymer ?
#
loop_
_entity_poly.entity_id
_entity_poly.type
_entity_poly.pdbx_seq_one_letter_code
_entity_poly.pdbx_strand_id
1 'polypeptide(L)'
;MSSQLVWNPISSLNFSKNTEKNLEQSRKIEDINDCITLLDHQKIVKTYINPKTPYRGLLLYHGLGSGKTLSAIAVSETFKTQRKTVVFLPGQSLEDNFIHELEKCGNKHYIPQRKHWIFKQSSDMDDSEISNIPQKTLDLLDGGWIVIPNQNSNFSKLKRTEQKQVKEQIRYAIDEQYTIIRYNGVSKERLENFKKERLLDNKLVIIDEAHNV
;
A
#
# COMPACT_ATOMS: atom_id res chain seq x y z
N MET A 1 25.73 -13.43 -14.52
CA MET A 1 24.76 -13.85 -15.54
C MET A 1 23.38 -13.53 -15.02
N SER A 2 22.74 -12.47 -15.52
CA SER A 2 21.37 -12.12 -15.14
C SER A 2 20.44 -13.15 -15.78
N SER A 3 19.80 -13.98 -14.96
CA SER A 3 18.73 -14.86 -15.44
C SER A 3 17.61 -13.98 -15.98
N GLN A 4 17.46 -13.91 -17.29
CA GLN A 4 16.30 -13.31 -17.93
C GLN A 4 15.05 -14.04 -17.42
N LEU A 5 14.16 -13.31 -16.75
CA LEU A 5 12.85 -13.82 -16.36
C LEU A 5 12.05 -14.10 -17.63
N VAL A 6 11.83 -15.38 -17.92
CA VAL A 6 10.99 -15.79 -19.05
C VAL A 6 9.53 -15.73 -18.62
N TRP A 7 8.80 -14.78 -19.18
CA TRP A 7 7.38 -14.59 -18.92
C TRP A 7 6.55 -15.32 -19.96
N ASN A 8 5.75 -16.27 -19.51
CA ASN A 8 4.87 -17.04 -20.38
C ASN A 8 3.44 -16.49 -20.32
N PRO A 9 2.69 -16.50 -21.45
CA PRO A 9 1.24 -16.19 -21.42
C PRO A 9 0.50 -17.11 -20.43
N ILE A 10 -0.57 -16.59 -19.83
CA ILE A 10 -1.42 -17.36 -18.88
C ILE A 10 -1.92 -18.66 -19.49
N SER A 11 -2.15 -18.69 -20.82
CA SER A 11 -2.56 -19.86 -21.59
C SER A 11 -1.45 -20.90 -21.81
N SER A 12 -0.20 -20.62 -21.43
CA SER A 12 0.89 -21.56 -21.65
C SER A 12 0.99 -22.58 -20.52
N LEU A 13 1.29 -23.84 -20.88
CA LEU A 13 1.53 -24.94 -19.93
C LEU A 13 2.66 -24.66 -18.94
N ASN A 14 3.54 -23.71 -19.26
CA ASN A 14 4.67 -23.33 -18.41
C ASN A 14 4.32 -22.21 -17.42
N PHE A 15 3.13 -21.60 -17.51
CA PHE A 15 2.73 -20.51 -16.62
C PHE A 15 2.66 -20.98 -15.16
N SER A 16 2.00 -22.11 -14.88
CA SER A 16 1.88 -22.67 -13.53
C SER A 16 3.26 -23.02 -12.93
N LYS A 17 4.13 -23.67 -13.71
CA LYS A 17 5.49 -24.05 -13.27
C LYS A 17 6.35 -22.83 -12.94
N ASN A 18 6.27 -21.77 -13.75
CA ASN A 18 6.99 -20.52 -13.47
C ASN A 18 6.41 -19.75 -12.27
N THR A 19 5.09 -19.82 -12.06
CA THR A 19 4.44 -19.23 -10.90
C THR A 19 4.86 -19.95 -9.62
N GLU A 20 4.94 -21.27 -9.61
CA GLU A 20 5.45 -22.05 -8.48
C GLU A 20 6.92 -21.73 -8.19
N LYS A 21 7.77 -21.67 -9.20
CA LYS A 21 9.19 -21.30 -9.04
C LYS A 21 9.37 -19.88 -8.51
N ASN A 22 8.57 -18.94 -8.98
CA ASN A 22 8.58 -17.56 -8.50
C ASN A 22 8.06 -17.47 -7.05
N LEU A 23 7.07 -18.30 -6.68
CA LEU A 23 6.59 -18.42 -5.29
C LEU A 23 7.67 -18.96 -4.36
N GLU A 24 8.44 -19.98 -4.77
CA GLU A 24 9.54 -20.50 -3.96
C GLU A 24 10.66 -19.48 -3.77
N GLN A 25 10.95 -18.66 -4.79
CA GLN A 25 11.89 -17.55 -4.68
C GLN A 25 11.37 -16.44 -3.78
N SER A 26 10.07 -16.10 -3.86
CA SER A 26 9.42 -15.11 -2.99
C SER A 26 9.42 -15.56 -1.53
N ARG A 27 9.17 -16.85 -1.26
CA ARG A 27 9.24 -17.42 0.10
C ARG A 27 10.61 -17.22 0.76
N LYS A 28 11.69 -17.28 -0.02
CA LYS A 28 13.07 -17.08 0.49
C LYS A 28 13.41 -15.61 0.78
N ILE A 29 12.70 -14.66 0.19
CA ILE A 29 12.97 -13.21 0.30
C ILE A 29 12.09 -12.55 1.37
N GLU A 30 10.89 -13.09 1.64
CA GLU A 30 9.85 -12.46 2.48
C GLU A 30 10.04 -12.67 3.99
N ASP A 31 10.86 -13.61 4.44
CA ASP A 31 10.97 -13.98 5.85
C ASP A 31 11.66 -12.95 6.77
N ILE A 32 12.14 -11.82 6.24
CA ILE A 32 12.97 -10.91 7.03
C ILE A 32 12.25 -9.63 7.51
N ASN A 33 11.12 -9.21 6.89
CA ASN A 33 10.57 -7.86 7.18
C ASN A 33 9.05 -7.67 7.17
N ASP A 34 8.21 -8.68 6.94
CA ASP A 34 6.77 -8.45 6.80
C ASP A 34 5.98 -8.67 8.10
N CYS A 35 5.21 -7.64 8.46
CA CYS A 35 4.33 -7.64 9.63
C CYS A 35 3.21 -8.67 9.57
N ILE A 36 2.93 -9.23 8.39
CA ILE A 36 1.89 -10.23 8.15
C ILE A 36 2.41 -11.24 7.14
N THR A 37 2.30 -12.50 7.53
CA THR A 37 2.55 -13.60 6.61
C THR A 37 1.40 -13.67 5.61
N LEU A 38 1.64 -13.25 4.38
CA LEU A 38 0.68 -13.40 3.29
C LEU A 38 0.39 -14.89 3.05
N LEU A 39 -0.87 -15.21 2.79
CA LEU A 39 -1.28 -16.53 2.34
C LEU A 39 -0.73 -16.80 0.92
N ASP A 40 -0.56 -18.06 0.55
CA ASP A 40 0.09 -18.41 -0.73
C ASP A 40 -0.64 -17.80 -1.94
N HIS A 41 -1.98 -17.77 -1.95
CA HIS A 41 -2.72 -17.11 -3.03
C HIS A 41 -2.51 -15.59 -3.08
N GLN A 42 -2.29 -14.92 -1.94
CA GLN A 42 -1.98 -13.49 -1.87
C GLN A 42 -0.55 -13.22 -2.38
N LYS A 43 0.40 -14.13 -2.07
CA LYS A 43 1.77 -14.07 -2.62
C LYS A 43 1.77 -14.24 -4.13
N ILE A 44 0.94 -15.14 -4.67
CA ILE A 44 0.75 -15.30 -6.12
C ILE A 44 0.32 -13.99 -6.76
N VAL A 45 -0.70 -13.34 -6.21
CA VAL A 45 -1.23 -12.06 -6.71
C VAL A 45 -0.15 -10.97 -6.69
N LYS A 46 0.54 -10.79 -5.57
CA LYS A 46 1.65 -9.84 -5.39
C LYS A 46 2.79 -10.10 -6.39
N THR A 47 3.11 -11.37 -6.65
CA THR A 47 4.15 -11.75 -7.59
C THR A 47 3.72 -11.54 -9.04
N TYR A 48 2.45 -11.79 -9.36
CA TYR A 48 1.89 -11.64 -10.70
C TYR A 48 1.82 -10.17 -11.12
N ILE A 49 1.22 -9.30 -10.32
CA ILE A 49 1.17 -7.86 -10.54
C ILE A 49 2.31 -7.20 -9.78
N ASN A 50 3.41 -6.97 -10.47
CA ASN A 50 4.64 -6.43 -9.90
C ASN A 50 5.33 -5.52 -10.92
N PRO A 51 6.06 -4.46 -10.52
CA PRO A 51 6.80 -3.60 -11.46
C PRO A 51 7.76 -4.34 -12.41
N LYS A 52 8.26 -5.51 -11.99
CA LYS A 52 9.20 -6.34 -12.77
C LYS A 52 8.51 -7.30 -13.72
N THR A 53 7.16 -7.37 -13.73
CA THR A 53 6.39 -8.27 -14.59
C THR A 53 5.74 -7.49 -15.75
N PRO A 54 5.46 -8.15 -16.89
CA PRO A 54 4.78 -7.51 -18.00
C PRO A 54 3.26 -7.38 -17.79
N TYR A 55 2.71 -8.00 -16.75
CA TYR A 55 1.26 -8.04 -16.51
C TYR A 55 0.76 -6.69 -15.99
N ARG A 56 -0.39 -6.25 -16.51
CA ARG A 56 -0.91 -4.90 -16.26
C ARG A 56 -2.29 -4.88 -15.61
N GLY A 57 -2.92 -6.03 -15.44
CA GLY A 57 -4.23 -6.14 -14.80
C GLY A 57 -4.52 -7.56 -14.35
N LEU A 58 -5.36 -7.67 -13.34
CA LEU A 58 -5.81 -8.95 -12.79
C LEU A 58 -7.21 -8.78 -12.19
N LEU A 59 -8.11 -9.69 -12.49
CA LEU A 59 -9.38 -9.85 -11.80
C LEU A 59 -9.23 -10.89 -10.70
N LEU A 60 -9.45 -10.48 -9.44
CA LEU A 60 -9.46 -11.38 -8.30
C LEU A 60 -10.88 -11.89 -8.05
N TYR A 61 -11.14 -13.14 -8.41
CA TYR A 61 -12.41 -13.81 -8.14
C TYR A 61 -12.20 -14.86 -7.04
N HIS A 62 -12.24 -14.41 -5.80
CA HIS A 62 -12.05 -15.24 -4.62
C HIS A 62 -13.31 -15.25 -3.76
N GLY A 63 -13.53 -16.33 -2.97
CA GLY A 63 -14.62 -16.42 -2.01
C GLY A 63 -14.59 -15.30 -0.95
N LEU A 64 -15.69 -15.16 -0.24
CA LEU A 64 -15.78 -14.19 0.86
C LEU A 64 -14.75 -14.53 1.96
N GLY A 65 -14.14 -13.52 2.55
CA GLY A 65 -13.14 -13.71 3.63
C GLY A 65 -11.76 -14.20 3.18
N SER A 66 -11.49 -14.32 1.87
CA SER A 66 -10.18 -14.76 1.34
C SER A 66 -9.07 -13.71 1.43
N GLY A 67 -9.36 -12.50 1.94
CA GLY A 67 -8.39 -11.41 2.04
C GLY A 67 -8.06 -10.74 0.70
N LYS A 68 -9.07 -10.52 -0.17
CA LYS A 68 -8.92 -9.78 -1.43
C LYS A 68 -8.33 -8.39 -1.22
N THR A 69 -8.83 -7.65 -0.24
CA THR A 69 -8.35 -6.33 0.13
C THR A 69 -6.88 -6.36 0.51
N LEU A 70 -6.47 -7.36 1.30
CA LEU A 70 -5.06 -7.53 1.68
C LEU A 70 -4.18 -7.87 0.46
N SER A 71 -4.68 -8.66 -0.50
CA SER A 71 -3.97 -8.93 -1.75
C SER A 71 -3.76 -7.63 -2.55
N ALA A 72 -4.79 -6.79 -2.65
CA ALA A 72 -4.71 -5.50 -3.35
C ALA A 72 -3.72 -4.54 -2.66
N ILE A 73 -3.74 -4.47 -1.33
CA ILE A 73 -2.77 -3.71 -0.53
C ILE A 73 -1.35 -4.24 -0.76
N ALA A 74 -1.15 -5.55 -0.72
CA ALA A 74 0.16 -6.15 -0.95
C ALA A 74 0.73 -5.83 -2.34
N VAL A 75 -0.13 -5.77 -3.36
CA VAL A 75 0.26 -5.30 -4.71
C VAL A 75 0.61 -3.82 -4.68
N SER A 76 -0.23 -2.96 -4.08
CA SER A 76 0.00 -1.51 -4.08
C SER A 76 1.31 -1.13 -3.41
N GLU A 77 1.68 -1.81 -2.34
CA GLU A 77 2.95 -1.57 -1.64
C GLU A 77 4.18 -1.93 -2.51
N THR A 78 4.06 -2.85 -3.48
CA THR A 78 5.16 -3.11 -4.42
C THR A 78 5.38 -1.97 -5.42
N PHE A 79 4.37 -1.15 -5.69
CA PHE A 79 4.44 -0.01 -6.60
C PHE A 79 4.69 1.33 -5.90
N LYS A 80 4.69 1.37 -4.58
CA LYS A 80 4.73 2.60 -3.78
C LYS A 80 5.82 3.59 -4.19
N THR A 81 7.02 3.11 -4.54
CA THR A 81 8.14 3.96 -4.96
C THR A 81 8.04 4.47 -6.39
N GLN A 82 7.13 3.92 -7.19
CA GLN A 82 7.03 4.21 -8.61
C GLN A 82 5.70 4.88 -8.99
N ARG A 83 4.63 4.56 -8.27
CA ARG A 83 3.27 4.97 -8.61
C ARG A 83 2.43 5.22 -7.37
N LYS A 84 1.61 6.25 -7.42
CA LYS A 84 0.51 6.43 -6.47
C LYS A 84 -0.63 5.48 -6.84
N THR A 85 -1.48 5.17 -5.86
CA THR A 85 -2.60 4.24 -6.03
C THR A 85 -3.92 4.98 -5.97
N VAL A 86 -4.81 4.72 -6.94
CA VAL A 86 -6.21 5.15 -6.92
C VAL A 86 -7.06 3.94 -6.55
N VAL A 87 -7.89 4.08 -5.52
CA VAL A 87 -8.76 3.02 -5.01
C VAL A 87 -10.21 3.42 -5.19
N PHE A 88 -10.95 2.64 -5.95
CA PHE A 88 -12.39 2.80 -6.11
C PHE A 88 -13.12 1.85 -5.17
N LEU A 89 -13.95 2.40 -4.29
CA LEU A 89 -14.74 1.67 -3.29
C LEU A 89 -16.23 2.04 -3.40
N PRO A 90 -17.15 1.15 -3.06
CA PRO A 90 -18.58 1.44 -3.14
C PRO A 90 -19.01 2.57 -2.20
N GLY A 91 -18.51 2.60 -0.97
CA GLY A 91 -18.97 3.55 0.06
C GLY A 91 -18.06 3.68 1.26
N GLN A 92 -18.48 4.49 2.22
CA GLN A 92 -17.70 4.88 3.40
C GLN A 92 -17.24 3.70 4.26
N SER A 93 -18.10 2.73 4.52
CA SER A 93 -17.75 1.59 5.38
C SER A 93 -16.62 0.74 4.80
N LEU A 94 -16.56 0.62 3.48
CA LEU A 94 -15.47 -0.09 2.79
C LEU A 94 -14.19 0.74 2.73
N GLU A 95 -14.31 2.06 2.65
CA GLU A 95 -13.16 2.97 2.82
C GLU A 95 -12.54 2.83 4.22
N ASP A 96 -13.37 2.87 5.27
CA ASP A 96 -12.89 2.71 6.65
C ASP A 96 -12.21 1.35 6.86
N ASN A 97 -12.77 0.29 6.27
CA ASN A 97 -12.17 -1.04 6.29
C ASN A 97 -10.84 -1.08 5.54
N PHE A 98 -10.77 -0.48 4.34
CA PHE A 98 -9.54 -0.45 3.55
C PHE A 98 -8.42 0.26 4.29
N ILE A 99 -8.71 1.40 4.92
CA ILE A 99 -7.74 2.15 5.72
C ILE A 99 -7.33 1.35 6.95
N HIS A 100 -8.27 0.72 7.62
CA HIS A 100 -7.97 -0.14 8.77
C HIS A 100 -7.06 -1.33 8.39
N GLU A 101 -7.27 -1.95 7.23
CA GLU A 101 -6.40 -2.97 6.69
C GLU A 101 -5.01 -2.41 6.34
N LEU A 102 -4.91 -1.20 5.77
CA LEU A 102 -3.64 -0.52 5.54
C LEU A 102 -2.87 -0.28 6.84
N GLU A 103 -3.55 0.16 7.89
CA GLU A 103 -2.95 0.41 9.20
C GLU A 103 -2.50 -0.87 9.90
N LYS A 104 -3.13 -2.02 9.60
CA LYS A 104 -2.76 -3.33 10.17
C LYS A 104 -1.73 -4.08 9.33
N CYS A 105 -1.90 -4.03 8.02
CA CYS A 105 -1.32 -4.98 7.08
C CYS A 105 -0.53 -4.34 5.95
N GLY A 106 -0.57 -3.01 5.85
CA GLY A 106 0.18 -2.24 4.87
C GLY A 106 1.66 -2.18 5.22
N ASN A 107 2.31 -1.18 4.69
CA ASN A 107 3.71 -0.94 4.99
C ASN A 107 3.93 -0.87 6.50
N LYS A 108 5.03 -1.45 6.97
CA LYS A 108 5.46 -1.36 8.38
C LYS A 108 5.49 0.08 8.93
N HIS A 109 5.53 1.09 8.06
CA HIS A 109 5.46 2.50 8.46
C HIS A 109 4.06 2.95 8.89
N TYR A 110 3.00 2.21 8.53
CA TYR A 110 1.62 2.53 8.90
C TYR A 110 1.20 1.93 10.24
N ILE A 111 2.06 1.15 10.92
CA ILE A 111 1.74 0.44 12.17
C ILE A 111 2.47 1.12 13.34
N PRO A 112 1.81 2.08 14.03
CA PRO A 112 2.46 2.85 15.06
C PRO A 112 2.92 2.01 16.25
N GLN A 113 2.18 0.93 16.60
CA GLN A 113 2.43 0.09 17.77
C GLN A 113 3.72 -0.74 17.68
N ARG A 114 4.31 -0.84 16.50
CA ARG A 114 5.53 -1.65 16.28
C ARG A 114 6.78 -0.83 16.12
N LYS A 115 6.71 0.48 16.35
CA LYS A 115 7.81 1.40 16.09
C LYS A 115 8.21 2.18 17.33
N HIS A 116 9.49 2.53 17.36
CA HIS A 116 10.03 3.49 18.29
C HIS A 116 9.99 4.87 17.65
N TRP A 117 9.20 5.78 18.21
CA TRP A 117 8.94 7.11 17.68
C TRP A 117 9.66 8.16 18.50
N ILE A 118 10.36 9.07 17.84
CA ILE A 118 10.89 10.29 18.44
C ILE A 118 10.40 11.48 17.62
N PHE A 119 10.09 12.58 18.30
CA PHE A 119 9.80 13.84 17.63
C PHE A 119 11.09 14.60 17.37
N LYS A 120 11.26 15.14 16.16
CA LYS A 120 12.32 16.09 15.81
C LYS A 120 11.70 17.36 15.22
N GLN A 121 12.29 18.52 15.52
CA GLN A 121 11.97 19.74 14.80
C GLN A 121 12.59 19.72 13.40
N SER A 122 12.01 20.46 12.45
CA SER A 122 12.48 20.51 11.08
C SER A 122 13.95 20.95 10.99
N SER A 123 14.38 21.83 11.89
CA SER A 123 15.77 22.30 12.00
C SER A 123 16.79 21.21 12.37
N ASP A 124 16.33 20.14 13.01
CA ASP A 124 17.17 19.05 13.53
C ASP A 124 17.15 17.80 12.65
N MET A 125 16.44 17.89 11.51
CA MET A 125 16.30 16.81 10.55
C MET A 125 17.26 16.94 9.38
N ASP A 126 17.75 15.82 8.88
CA ASP A 126 18.42 15.79 7.59
C ASP A 126 17.41 15.71 6.42
N ASP A 127 17.90 15.95 5.18
CA ASP A 127 17.06 15.94 3.98
C ASP A 127 16.33 14.61 3.75
N SER A 128 16.93 13.50 4.15
CA SER A 128 16.34 12.17 4.05
C SER A 128 15.19 11.98 5.06
N GLU A 129 15.36 12.48 6.27
CA GLU A 129 14.32 12.47 7.30
C GLU A 129 13.13 13.34 6.88
N ILE A 130 13.41 14.57 6.42
CA ILE A 130 12.38 15.51 5.93
C ILE A 130 11.58 14.88 4.76
N SER A 131 12.26 14.28 3.80
CA SER A 131 11.61 13.68 2.63
C SER A 131 10.67 12.51 2.95
N ASN A 132 10.81 11.91 4.14
CA ASN A 132 9.96 10.81 4.61
C ASN A 132 8.78 11.28 5.48
N ILE A 133 8.72 12.58 5.80
CA ILE A 133 7.59 13.16 6.56
C ILE A 133 6.61 13.80 5.58
N PRO A 134 5.29 13.53 5.70
CA PRO A 134 4.29 14.22 4.90
C PRO A 134 4.39 15.74 5.05
N GLN A 135 4.32 16.49 3.94
CA GLN A 135 4.43 17.95 3.96
C GLN A 135 3.44 18.58 4.93
N LYS A 136 2.22 18.08 4.97
CA LYS A 136 1.19 18.57 5.89
C LYS A 136 1.58 18.42 7.37
N THR A 137 2.35 17.39 7.72
CA THR A 137 2.87 17.22 9.08
C THR A 137 3.91 18.29 9.40
N LEU A 138 4.84 18.52 8.49
CA LEU A 138 5.88 19.56 8.63
C LEU A 138 5.23 20.93 8.82
N ASP A 139 4.22 21.25 8.00
CA ASP A 139 3.51 22.54 8.06
C ASP A 139 2.75 22.75 9.38
N LEU A 140 2.22 21.68 9.98
CA LEU A 140 1.42 21.76 11.20
C LEU A 140 2.24 21.71 12.48
N LEU A 141 3.37 20.99 12.50
CA LEU A 141 4.13 20.71 13.72
C LEU A 141 5.51 21.37 13.73
N ASP A 142 5.92 22.00 12.63
CA ASP A 142 7.31 22.44 12.40
C ASP A 142 8.32 21.32 12.72
N GLY A 143 7.97 20.10 12.31
CA GLY A 143 8.71 18.91 12.63
C GLY A 143 7.92 17.65 12.30
N GLY A 144 8.39 16.52 12.80
CA GLY A 144 7.70 15.25 12.58
C GLY A 144 8.19 14.13 13.48
N TRP A 145 7.44 13.05 13.44
CA TRP A 145 7.75 11.83 14.18
C TRP A 145 8.60 10.88 13.33
N ILE A 146 9.80 10.61 13.79
CA ILE A 146 10.78 9.75 13.12
C ILE A 146 10.82 8.39 13.79
N VAL A 147 10.95 7.35 12.96
CA VAL A 147 11.09 5.97 13.42
C VAL A 147 12.57 5.65 13.63
N ILE A 148 12.92 5.28 14.85
CA ILE A 148 14.25 4.73 15.14
C ILE A 148 14.25 3.23 14.88
N PRO A 149 15.08 2.75 13.94
CA PRO A 149 15.16 1.31 13.63
C PRO A 149 15.76 0.52 14.80
N ASN A 150 15.44 -0.76 14.85
CA ASN A 150 16.01 -1.73 15.79
C ASN A 150 15.80 -1.39 17.29
N GLN A 151 14.81 -0.59 17.62
CA GLN A 151 14.40 -0.32 19.00
C GLN A 151 12.99 -0.87 19.25
N ASN A 152 12.75 -1.26 20.52
CA ASN A 152 11.43 -1.68 20.96
C ASN A 152 10.45 -0.50 20.85
N SER A 153 9.20 -0.81 20.51
CA SER A 153 8.15 0.19 20.43
C SER A 153 7.98 0.96 21.75
N ASN A 154 7.84 2.28 21.62
CA ASN A 154 7.49 3.17 22.73
C ASN A 154 6.09 3.78 22.56
N PHE A 155 5.33 3.41 21.51
CA PHE A 155 4.07 4.06 21.18
C PHE A 155 3.08 4.10 22.35
N SER A 156 2.95 3.01 23.11
CA SER A 156 2.07 2.95 24.29
C SER A 156 2.52 3.84 25.46
N LYS A 157 3.78 4.26 25.45
CA LYS A 157 4.36 5.14 26.47
C LYS A 157 4.27 6.62 26.10
N LEU A 158 3.96 6.95 24.86
CA LEU A 158 3.75 8.31 24.41
C LEU A 158 2.50 8.90 25.07
N LYS A 159 2.50 10.21 25.29
CA LYS A 159 1.30 10.93 25.73
C LYS A 159 0.18 10.79 24.70
N ARG A 160 -1.07 10.91 25.13
CA ARG A 160 -2.23 10.79 24.21
C ARG A 160 -2.17 11.78 23.05
N THR A 161 -1.68 12.99 23.27
CA THR A 161 -1.48 14.01 22.22
C THR A 161 -0.44 13.57 21.20
N GLU A 162 0.68 13.02 21.67
CA GLU A 162 1.77 12.50 20.82
C GLU A 162 1.31 11.29 20.00
N GLN A 163 0.58 10.36 20.63
CA GLN A 163 -0.01 9.23 19.92
C GLN A 163 -0.97 9.68 18.81
N LYS A 164 -1.73 10.76 19.07
CA LYS A 164 -2.63 11.34 18.07
C LYS A 164 -1.83 11.93 16.91
N GLN A 165 -0.77 12.70 17.19
CA GLN A 165 0.10 13.28 16.16
C GLN A 165 0.74 12.20 15.29
N VAL A 166 1.27 11.11 15.89
CA VAL A 166 1.82 9.96 15.13
C VAL A 166 0.76 9.35 14.20
N LYS A 167 -0.46 9.14 14.69
CA LYS A 167 -1.55 8.59 13.86
C LYS A 167 -1.95 9.54 12.73
N GLU A 168 -2.02 10.85 13.01
CA GLU A 168 -2.31 11.86 12.00
C GLU A 168 -1.21 11.92 10.93
N GLN A 169 0.05 11.85 11.32
CA GLN A 169 1.17 11.77 10.37
C GLN A 169 1.06 10.52 9.49
N ILE A 170 0.75 9.36 10.06
CA ILE A 170 0.52 8.13 9.29
C ILE A 170 -0.64 8.32 8.32
N ARG A 171 -1.74 8.94 8.76
CA ARG A 171 -2.89 9.21 7.90
C ARG A 171 -2.52 10.09 6.72
N TYR A 172 -1.77 11.16 6.95
CA TYR A 172 -1.29 12.03 5.86
C TYR A 172 -0.39 11.26 4.89
N ALA A 173 0.50 10.38 5.39
CA ALA A 173 1.32 9.53 4.52
C ALA A 173 0.49 8.56 3.67
N ILE A 174 -0.61 8.03 4.21
CA ILE A 174 -1.58 7.23 3.43
C ILE A 174 -2.27 8.11 2.39
N ASP A 175 -2.76 9.29 2.76
CA ASP A 175 -3.47 10.20 1.85
C ASP A 175 -2.57 10.71 0.70
N GLU A 176 -1.25 10.84 0.91
CA GLU A 176 -0.29 11.16 -0.15
C GLU A 176 -0.08 10.01 -1.14
N GLN A 177 -0.16 8.77 -0.68
CA GLN A 177 0.06 7.58 -1.52
C GLN A 177 -1.22 7.08 -2.18
N TYR A 178 -2.37 7.19 -1.50
CA TYR A 178 -3.65 6.64 -1.91
C TYR A 178 -4.68 7.73 -2.17
N THR A 179 -5.29 7.72 -3.34
CA THR A 179 -6.47 8.52 -3.66
C THR A 179 -7.69 7.60 -3.61
N ILE A 180 -8.52 7.75 -2.59
CA ILE A 180 -9.71 6.92 -2.42
C ILE A 180 -10.94 7.62 -3.01
N ILE A 181 -11.68 6.91 -3.86
CA ILE A 181 -12.86 7.41 -4.55
C ILE A 181 -14.03 6.48 -4.27
N ARG A 182 -15.07 7.02 -3.67
CA ARG A 182 -16.35 6.31 -3.52
C ARG A 182 -17.13 6.43 -4.82
N TYR A 183 -17.36 5.31 -5.51
CA TYR A 183 -18.02 5.34 -6.81
C TYR A 183 -19.55 5.34 -6.73
N ASN A 184 -20.16 4.91 -5.60
CA ASN A 184 -21.59 5.08 -5.40
C ASN A 184 -21.93 6.57 -5.33
N GLY A 185 -22.73 7.04 -6.30
CA GLY A 185 -23.10 8.45 -6.41
C GLY A 185 -22.11 9.34 -7.16
N VAL A 186 -21.15 8.77 -7.88
CA VAL A 186 -20.30 9.54 -8.80
C VAL A 186 -21.13 10.01 -9.99
N SER A 187 -21.23 11.33 -10.15
CA SER A 187 -21.94 11.94 -11.28
C SER A 187 -21.14 11.81 -12.59
N LYS A 188 -21.84 11.89 -13.73
CA LYS A 188 -21.20 11.94 -15.06
C LYS A 188 -20.20 13.09 -15.18
N GLU A 189 -20.53 14.24 -14.60
CA GLU A 189 -19.64 15.41 -14.57
C GLU A 189 -18.33 15.10 -13.83
N ARG A 190 -18.39 14.41 -12.68
CA ARG A 190 -17.21 14.01 -11.94
C ARG A 190 -16.34 13.02 -12.71
N LEU A 191 -16.95 12.10 -13.46
CA LEU A 191 -16.21 11.18 -14.35
C LEU A 191 -15.50 11.94 -15.48
N GLU A 192 -16.15 12.95 -16.08
CA GLU A 192 -15.51 13.79 -17.08
C GLU A 192 -14.35 14.61 -16.51
N ASN A 193 -14.47 15.08 -15.26
CA ASN A 193 -13.37 15.75 -14.57
C ASN A 193 -12.18 14.80 -14.33
N PHE A 194 -12.42 13.55 -13.92
CA PHE A 194 -11.36 12.56 -13.78
C PHE A 194 -10.59 12.31 -15.09
N LYS A 195 -11.31 12.31 -16.24
CA LYS A 195 -10.68 12.22 -17.56
C LYS A 195 -9.85 13.45 -17.89
N LYS A 196 -10.40 14.66 -17.67
CA LYS A 196 -9.69 15.93 -17.92
C LYS A 196 -8.43 16.07 -17.07
N GLU A 197 -8.52 15.69 -15.80
CA GLU A 197 -7.40 15.72 -14.84
C GLU A 197 -6.41 14.57 -15.03
N ARG A 198 -6.70 13.64 -15.95
CA ARG A 198 -5.89 12.45 -16.19
C ARG A 198 -5.60 11.68 -14.91
N LEU A 199 -6.60 11.57 -14.02
CA LEU A 199 -6.48 11.04 -12.67
C LEU A 199 -5.84 9.65 -12.59
N LEU A 200 -6.08 8.82 -13.60
CA LEU A 200 -5.61 7.43 -13.65
C LEU A 200 -4.26 7.27 -14.36
N ASP A 201 -3.75 8.35 -14.97
CA ASP A 201 -2.52 8.27 -15.72
C ASP A 201 -1.34 7.90 -14.81
N ASN A 202 -0.60 6.87 -15.21
CA ASN A 202 0.55 6.37 -14.47
C ASN A 202 0.27 5.99 -13.00
N LYS A 203 -0.95 5.58 -12.70
CA LYS A 203 -1.37 5.13 -11.36
C LYS A 203 -1.58 3.61 -11.33
N LEU A 204 -1.46 3.03 -10.14
CA LEU A 204 -2.06 1.74 -9.87
C LEU A 204 -3.55 1.97 -9.56
N VAL A 205 -4.41 1.22 -10.21
CA VAL A 205 -5.86 1.33 -9.97
C VAL A 205 -6.36 0.05 -9.31
N ILE A 206 -7.02 0.21 -8.18
CA ILE A 206 -7.72 -0.85 -7.46
C ILE A 206 -9.22 -0.55 -7.53
N ILE A 207 -10.01 -1.54 -7.91
CA ILE A 207 -11.47 -1.45 -7.90
C ILE A 207 -11.98 -2.57 -7.02
N ASP A 208 -12.50 -2.24 -5.86
CA ASP A 208 -13.13 -3.21 -4.96
C ASP A 208 -14.61 -3.38 -5.31
N GLU A 209 -15.15 -4.58 -5.09
CA GLU A 209 -16.52 -4.94 -5.47
C GLU A 209 -16.85 -4.60 -6.94
N ALA A 210 -15.93 -4.90 -7.86
CA ALA A 210 -16.00 -4.53 -9.28
C ALA A 210 -17.27 -5.01 -10.00
N HIS A 211 -18.03 -5.92 -9.40
CA HIS A 211 -19.32 -6.38 -9.92
C HIS A 211 -20.44 -5.33 -9.82
N ASN A 212 -20.19 -4.22 -9.11
CA ASN A 212 -21.12 -3.10 -8.95
C ASN A 212 -20.81 -1.90 -9.87
N VAL A 213 -19.80 -2.02 -10.74
CA VAL A 213 -19.33 -0.94 -11.62
C VAL A 213 -19.86 -1.10 -13.04
#